data_d09987f10fba9c617a36413601b9316c
#
_entry.id   d09987f10fba9c617a36413601b9316c
#
_cell.length_a   1.000
_cell.length_b   1.000
_cell.length_c   1.000
_cell.angle_alpha   90.00
_cell.angle_beta   90.00
_cell.angle_gamma   90.00
#
_symmetry.space_group_name_H-M   'P 1'
#
loop_
_entity.id
_entity.type
_entity.pdbx_description
1 polymer ?
#
loop_
_entity_poly.entity_id
_entity_poly.type
_entity_poly.pdbx_seq_one_letter_code
_entity_poly.pdbx_strand_id
1 'polypeptide(L)'
;MIPTHTLGQVNEDHDFWETTMSVNHLHRRMPLIVIMGVAGAGKTDIDSMLAERFGVDFMDGDDLHPQANIDKMTSGYPLNDEDRRPWLTNIAAWMAERADNGAVVACSALKHIYRDQLRKTCPDLVFVHLAGDRKIVAKRVEA
;
A
#
# COMPACT_ATOMS: atom_id res chain seq x y z
N MET A 1 -10.46 3.63 -13.60
CA MET A 1 -9.05 3.44 -13.20
C MET A 1 -8.82 4.04 -11.83
N ILE A 2 -8.11 3.33 -10.98
CA ILE A 2 -7.78 3.83 -9.64
C ILE A 2 -6.56 4.74 -9.73
N PRO A 3 -6.64 5.97 -9.24
CA PRO A 3 -5.52 6.90 -9.33
C PRO A 3 -4.38 6.50 -8.39
N THR A 4 -3.17 6.89 -8.76
CA THR A 4 -2.00 6.80 -7.89
C THR A 4 -1.70 8.21 -7.37
N HIS A 5 -1.58 8.34 -6.09
CA HIS A 5 -1.29 9.62 -5.45
C HIS A 5 0.11 9.63 -4.88
N THR A 6 0.75 10.80 -4.91
CA THR A 6 2.05 11.02 -4.30
C THR A 6 1.83 11.76 -2.98
N LEU A 7 2.08 11.06 -1.88
CA LEU A 7 1.77 11.58 -0.55
C LEU A 7 2.47 12.91 -0.25
N GLY A 8 3.70 13.08 -0.73
CA GLY A 8 4.43 14.32 -0.54
C GLY A 8 3.83 15.52 -1.25
N GLN A 9 2.95 15.28 -2.23
CA GLN A 9 2.30 16.35 -2.99
C GLN A 9 0.89 16.65 -2.49
N VAL A 10 0.31 15.79 -1.69
CA VAL A 10 -1.06 15.97 -1.21
C VAL A 10 -1.15 16.67 0.14
N ASN A 11 -0.04 17.20 0.63
CA ASN A 11 -0.07 17.91 1.91
C ASN A 11 -0.84 19.22 1.85
N GLU A 12 -0.93 19.80 0.67
CA GLU A 12 -1.76 20.99 0.46
C GLU A 12 -3.23 20.63 0.50
N ASP A 13 -3.52 19.37 0.20
CA ASP A 13 -4.85 18.82 0.31
C ASP A 13 -4.96 18.04 1.62
N HIS A 14 -4.72 18.73 2.72
CA HIS A 14 -4.83 18.16 4.06
C HIS A 14 -6.12 17.37 4.22
N ASP A 15 -7.20 17.82 3.60
CA ASP A 15 -8.52 17.21 3.68
C ASP A 15 -8.66 15.98 2.78
N PHE A 16 -7.64 15.63 1.99
CA PHE A 16 -7.72 14.48 1.09
C PHE A 16 -8.10 13.19 1.83
N TRP A 17 -7.40 12.91 2.93
CA TRP A 17 -7.64 11.70 3.70
C TRP A 17 -9.01 11.72 4.36
N GLU A 18 -9.38 12.86 4.89
CA GLU A 18 -10.70 13.03 5.52
C GLU A 18 -11.81 12.91 4.49
N THR A 19 -11.64 13.53 3.32
CA THR A 19 -12.59 13.43 2.22
C THR A 19 -12.74 11.98 1.76
N THR A 20 -11.63 11.26 1.61
CA THR A 20 -11.63 9.85 1.22
C THR A 20 -12.38 9.02 2.25
N MET A 21 -12.13 9.23 3.53
CA MET A 21 -12.86 8.54 4.60
C MET A 21 -14.36 8.85 4.56
N SER A 22 -14.71 10.12 4.37
CA SER A 22 -16.11 10.53 4.32
C SER A 22 -16.87 9.86 3.18
N VAL A 23 -16.25 9.82 2.00
CA VAL A 23 -16.85 9.15 0.83
C VAL A 23 -17.03 7.67 1.10
N ASN A 24 -16.02 7.01 1.63
CA ASN A 24 -16.09 5.59 1.96
C ASN A 24 -17.11 5.32 3.06
N HIS A 25 -17.21 6.22 4.02
CA HIS A 25 -18.21 6.10 5.09
C HIS A 25 -19.62 6.17 4.51
N LEU A 26 -19.88 7.10 3.57
CA LEU A 26 -21.17 7.20 2.87
C LEU A 26 -21.52 5.91 2.14
N HIS A 27 -20.52 5.26 1.55
CA HIS A 27 -20.68 3.98 0.88
C HIS A 27 -20.53 2.79 1.82
N ARG A 28 -20.31 3.05 3.10
CA ARG A 28 -20.08 2.04 4.14
C ARG A 28 -18.91 1.12 3.82
N ARG A 29 -17.89 1.69 3.13
CA ARG A 29 -16.66 0.99 2.80
C ARG A 29 -15.48 1.83 3.21
N MET A 30 -14.49 1.17 3.77
CA MET A 30 -13.19 1.78 4.04
C MET A 30 -12.25 1.51 2.87
N PRO A 31 -11.27 2.36 2.62
CA PRO A 31 -10.38 2.19 1.47
C PRO A 31 -9.43 1.00 1.65
N LEU A 32 -9.09 0.39 0.50
CA LEU A 32 -7.92 -0.49 0.39
C LEU A 32 -6.79 0.35 -0.18
N ILE A 33 -5.72 0.50 0.57
CA ILE A 33 -4.61 1.38 0.21
C ILE A 33 -3.31 0.61 0.15
N VAL A 34 -2.56 0.78 -0.93
CA VAL A 34 -1.19 0.30 -1.04
C VAL A 34 -0.27 1.52 -1.02
N ILE A 35 0.62 1.56 -0.04
CA ILE A 35 1.64 2.60 0.05
C ILE A 35 2.90 2.07 -0.62
N MET A 36 3.35 2.76 -1.65
CA MET A 36 4.55 2.39 -2.41
C MET A 36 5.68 3.37 -2.12
N GLY A 37 6.90 2.88 -2.27
CA GLY A 37 8.08 3.72 -2.16
C GLY A 37 9.32 2.87 -2.13
N VAL A 38 10.46 3.51 -2.37
CA VAL A 38 11.75 2.82 -2.29
C VAL A 38 12.10 2.53 -0.82
N ALA A 39 12.94 1.52 -0.61
CA ALA A 39 13.43 1.18 0.72
C ALA A 39 14.06 2.43 1.37
N GLY A 40 13.78 2.64 2.64
CA GLY A 40 14.29 3.81 3.36
C GLY A 40 13.44 5.06 3.25
N ALA A 41 12.37 5.04 2.47
CA ALA A 41 11.44 6.18 2.38
C ALA A 41 10.51 6.30 3.59
N GLY A 42 10.63 5.42 4.57
CA GLY A 42 9.81 5.47 5.77
C GLY A 42 8.41 4.89 5.58
N LYS A 43 8.22 4.05 4.57
CA LYS A 43 6.93 3.44 4.26
C LYS A 43 6.25 2.80 5.47
N THR A 44 6.97 1.94 6.17
CA THR A 44 6.41 1.16 7.28
C THR A 44 5.83 2.04 8.37
N ASP A 45 6.54 3.10 8.76
CA ASP A 45 6.09 4.00 9.81
C ASP A 45 4.81 4.74 9.38
N ILE A 46 4.81 5.24 8.15
CA ILE A 46 3.68 6.02 7.63
C ILE A 46 2.47 5.13 7.38
N ASP A 47 2.69 3.93 6.88
CA ASP A 47 1.62 2.96 6.63
C ASP A 47 0.92 2.57 7.91
N SER A 48 1.69 2.30 8.97
CA SER A 48 1.14 1.97 10.28
C SER A 48 0.31 3.12 10.84
N MET A 49 0.80 4.35 10.69
CA MET A 49 0.10 5.54 11.13
C MET A 49 -1.22 5.73 10.40
N LEU A 50 -1.23 5.51 9.09
CA LEU A 50 -2.45 5.61 8.29
C LEU A 50 -3.47 4.54 8.67
N ALA A 51 -3.01 3.31 8.85
CA ALA A 51 -3.89 2.21 9.26
C ALA A 51 -4.53 2.49 10.62
N GLU A 52 -3.74 2.99 11.56
CA GLU A 52 -4.24 3.36 12.87
C GLU A 52 -5.27 4.50 12.78
N ARG A 53 -4.96 5.52 11.98
CA ARG A 53 -5.85 6.66 11.79
C ARG A 53 -7.21 6.27 11.19
N PHE A 54 -7.20 5.33 10.24
CA PHE A 54 -8.43 4.85 9.62
C PHE A 54 -9.10 3.72 10.40
N GLY A 55 -8.42 3.16 11.41
CA GLY A 55 -8.96 2.04 12.17
C GLY A 55 -9.03 0.76 11.37
N VAL A 56 -8.07 0.52 10.49
CA VAL A 56 -8.03 -0.66 9.62
C VAL A 56 -6.75 -1.46 9.85
N ASP A 57 -6.75 -2.70 9.35
CA ASP A 57 -5.58 -3.57 9.46
C ASP A 57 -4.43 -3.08 8.59
N PHE A 58 -3.22 -3.36 9.06
CA PHE A 58 -1.99 -3.08 8.34
C PHE A 58 -1.22 -4.35 8.09
N MET A 59 -0.59 -4.45 6.91
CA MET A 59 0.32 -5.54 6.57
C MET A 59 1.54 -4.97 5.84
N ASP A 60 2.73 -5.41 6.25
CA ASP A 60 3.93 -5.20 5.45
C ASP A 60 3.93 -6.25 4.34
N GLY A 61 3.88 -5.80 3.10
CA GLY A 61 3.83 -6.71 1.94
C GLY A 61 5.01 -7.67 1.88
N ASP A 62 6.17 -7.26 2.41
CA ASP A 62 7.35 -8.13 2.42
C ASP A 62 7.11 -9.42 3.24
N ASP A 63 6.20 -9.39 4.20
CA ASP A 63 5.87 -10.55 5.03
C ASP A 63 5.02 -11.59 4.27
N LEU A 64 4.56 -11.25 3.08
CA LEU A 64 3.70 -12.12 2.28
C LEU A 64 4.45 -12.87 1.17
N HIS A 65 5.78 -12.80 1.15
CA HIS A 65 6.57 -13.57 0.19
C HIS A 65 6.45 -15.07 0.45
N PRO A 66 6.29 -15.88 -0.61
CA PRO A 66 6.42 -17.34 -0.47
C PRO A 66 7.82 -17.72 0.02
N GLN A 67 7.92 -18.87 0.66
CA GLN A 67 9.20 -19.36 1.19
C GLN A 67 10.28 -19.43 0.09
N ALA A 68 9.91 -19.84 -1.11
CA ALA A 68 10.84 -19.89 -2.25
C ALA A 68 11.50 -18.55 -2.53
N ASN A 69 10.74 -17.45 -2.41
CA ASN A 69 11.28 -16.09 -2.59
C ASN A 69 12.24 -15.71 -1.47
N ILE A 70 11.88 -16.07 -0.24
CA ILE A 70 12.73 -15.81 0.93
C ILE A 70 14.05 -16.55 0.78
N ASP A 71 14.00 -17.81 0.39
CA ASP A 71 15.20 -18.64 0.18
C ASP A 71 16.09 -18.06 -0.92
N LYS A 72 15.47 -17.60 -2.01
CA LYS A 72 16.20 -17.01 -3.14
C LYS A 72 16.92 -15.74 -2.71
N MET A 73 16.22 -14.86 -2.01
CA MET A 73 16.80 -13.59 -1.50
C MET A 73 17.91 -13.87 -0.47
N THR A 74 17.70 -14.83 0.42
CA THR A 74 18.69 -15.21 1.41
C THR A 74 19.96 -15.74 0.77
N SER A 75 19.83 -16.42 -0.38
CA SER A 75 20.96 -16.91 -1.16
C SER A 75 21.67 -15.82 -1.98
N GLY A 76 21.17 -14.58 -1.92
CA GLY A 76 21.80 -13.45 -2.59
C GLY A 76 21.34 -13.21 -4.03
N TYR A 77 20.27 -13.87 -4.47
CA TYR A 77 19.74 -13.69 -5.81
C TYR A 77 18.57 -12.72 -5.82
N PRO A 78 18.50 -11.81 -6.80
CA PRO A 78 17.35 -10.91 -6.91
C PRO A 78 16.13 -11.67 -7.41
N LEU A 79 14.95 -11.19 -7.04
CA LEU A 79 13.69 -11.72 -7.54
C LEU A 79 13.39 -11.14 -8.93
N ASN A 80 12.85 -11.97 -9.81
CA ASN A 80 12.36 -11.54 -11.11
C ASN A 80 10.82 -11.41 -11.08
N ASP A 81 10.23 -11.02 -12.20
CA ASP A 81 8.78 -10.81 -12.29
C ASP A 81 7.99 -12.09 -12.01
N GLU A 82 8.50 -13.23 -12.48
CA GLU A 82 7.85 -14.53 -12.23
C GLU A 82 7.84 -14.89 -10.75
N ASP A 83 8.93 -14.61 -10.05
CA ASP A 83 9.02 -14.85 -8.61
C ASP A 83 8.01 -14.01 -7.85
N ARG A 84 7.72 -12.82 -8.33
CA ARG A 84 6.84 -11.87 -7.65
C ARG A 84 5.35 -12.13 -7.89
N ARG A 85 4.99 -12.90 -8.89
CA ARG A 85 3.59 -13.20 -9.18
C ARG A 85 2.85 -13.82 -7.99
N PRO A 86 3.35 -14.90 -7.38
CA PRO A 86 2.67 -15.47 -6.22
C PRO A 86 2.68 -14.54 -5.02
N TRP A 87 3.71 -13.73 -4.87
CA TRP A 87 3.77 -12.71 -3.84
C TRP A 87 2.63 -11.68 -3.99
N LEU A 88 2.46 -11.15 -5.20
CA LEU A 88 1.38 -10.20 -5.50
C LEU A 88 0.00 -10.85 -5.32
N THR A 89 -0.12 -12.13 -5.66
CA THR A 89 -1.34 -12.89 -5.43
C THR A 89 -1.67 -12.97 -3.93
N ASN A 90 -0.65 -13.20 -3.10
CA ASN A 90 -0.83 -13.23 -1.65
C ASN A 90 -1.27 -11.87 -1.10
N ILE A 91 -0.68 -10.78 -1.61
CA ILE A 91 -1.06 -9.42 -1.21
C ILE A 91 -2.51 -9.15 -1.58
N ALA A 92 -2.89 -9.46 -2.82
CA ALA A 92 -4.25 -9.25 -3.29
C ALA A 92 -5.27 -10.06 -2.49
N ALA A 93 -4.94 -11.30 -2.16
CA ALA A 93 -5.81 -12.15 -1.36
C ALA A 93 -6.00 -11.59 0.05
N TRP A 94 -4.93 -11.14 0.67
CA TRP A 94 -4.99 -10.54 2.00
C TRP A 94 -5.88 -9.29 2.01
N MET A 95 -5.76 -8.45 0.99
CA MET A 95 -6.59 -7.26 0.86
C MET A 95 -8.03 -7.59 0.54
N ALA A 96 -8.27 -8.58 -0.34
CA ALA A 96 -9.63 -8.96 -0.72
C ALA A 96 -10.44 -9.45 0.48
N GLU A 97 -9.81 -10.14 1.43
CA GLU A 97 -10.46 -10.56 2.67
C GLU A 97 -10.93 -9.38 3.52
N ARG A 98 -10.36 -8.21 3.28
CA ARG A 98 -10.62 -6.98 4.05
C ARG A 98 -11.35 -5.91 3.24
N ALA A 99 -11.95 -6.30 2.13
CA ALA A 99 -12.61 -5.35 1.22
C ALA A 99 -13.69 -4.51 1.90
N ASP A 100 -14.41 -5.09 2.86
CA ASP A 100 -15.48 -4.40 3.56
C ASP A 100 -14.98 -3.49 4.68
N ASN A 101 -13.86 -3.85 5.28
CA ASN A 101 -13.31 -3.14 6.45
C ASN A 101 -12.19 -2.15 6.08
N GLY A 102 -11.62 -2.31 4.91
CA GLY A 102 -10.45 -1.54 4.50
C GLY A 102 -9.15 -2.12 5.03
N ALA A 103 -8.04 -1.71 4.45
CA ALA A 103 -6.71 -2.15 4.86
C ALA A 103 -5.64 -1.25 4.26
N VAL A 104 -4.45 -1.27 4.88
CA VAL A 104 -3.27 -0.59 4.38
C VAL A 104 -2.15 -1.61 4.24
N VAL A 105 -1.52 -1.64 3.07
CA VAL A 105 -0.38 -2.52 2.80
C VAL A 105 0.82 -1.68 2.39
N ALA A 106 1.96 -1.93 3.01
CA ALA A 106 3.25 -1.44 2.55
C ALA A 106 3.76 -2.38 1.46
N CYS A 107 4.01 -1.86 0.26
CA CYS A 107 4.41 -2.69 -0.85
C CYS A 107 5.37 -1.94 -1.77
N SER A 108 6.44 -2.63 -2.18
CA SER A 108 7.38 -2.08 -3.14
C SER A 108 6.97 -2.32 -4.59
N ALA A 109 5.69 -2.58 -4.86
CA ALA A 109 5.17 -2.85 -6.20
C ALA A 109 5.21 -1.58 -7.06
N LEU A 110 6.35 -1.27 -7.62
CA LEU A 110 6.56 -0.05 -8.39
C LEU A 110 6.19 -0.20 -9.86
N LYS A 111 6.37 -1.38 -10.43
CA LYS A 111 6.07 -1.62 -11.84
C LYS A 111 4.58 -1.57 -12.10
N HIS A 112 4.23 -1.02 -13.25
CA HIS A 112 2.85 -0.93 -13.70
C HIS A 112 2.16 -2.30 -13.76
N ILE A 113 2.89 -3.33 -14.24
CA ILE A 113 2.32 -4.68 -14.34
C ILE A 113 1.99 -5.26 -12.97
N TYR A 114 2.72 -4.89 -11.92
CA TYR A 114 2.43 -5.34 -10.55
C TYR A 114 1.15 -4.70 -10.05
N ARG A 115 0.99 -3.40 -10.30
CA ARG A 115 -0.22 -2.67 -9.93
C ARG A 115 -1.44 -3.23 -10.67
N ASP A 116 -1.29 -3.54 -11.94
CA ASP A 116 -2.37 -4.14 -12.74
C ASP A 116 -2.78 -5.49 -12.18
N GLN A 117 -1.82 -6.31 -11.77
CA GLN A 117 -2.13 -7.61 -11.16
C GLN A 117 -2.95 -7.44 -9.87
N LEU A 118 -2.57 -6.50 -9.01
CA LEU A 118 -3.31 -6.23 -7.79
C LEU A 118 -4.74 -5.73 -8.09
N ARG A 119 -4.89 -4.88 -9.08
CA ARG A 119 -6.19 -4.34 -9.48
C ARG A 119 -7.14 -5.38 -10.04
N LYS A 120 -6.63 -6.46 -10.59
CA LYS A 120 -7.48 -7.54 -11.08
C LYS A 120 -8.33 -8.15 -9.98
N THR A 121 -7.76 -8.27 -8.79
CA THR A 121 -8.47 -8.80 -7.61
C THR A 121 -9.15 -7.71 -6.82
N CYS A 122 -8.52 -6.54 -6.71
CA CYS A 122 -9.02 -5.40 -5.93
C CYS A 122 -9.17 -4.18 -6.83
N PRO A 123 -10.26 -4.06 -7.61
CA PRO A 123 -10.41 -2.97 -8.58
C PRO A 123 -10.45 -1.58 -7.97
N ASP A 124 -10.92 -1.44 -6.74
CA ASP A 124 -11.07 -0.16 -6.06
C ASP A 124 -9.84 0.26 -5.25
N LEU A 125 -8.74 -0.45 -5.46
CA LEU A 125 -7.50 -0.22 -4.74
C LEU A 125 -6.92 1.16 -5.06
N VAL A 126 -6.49 1.86 -4.01
CA VAL A 126 -5.82 3.16 -4.13
C VAL A 126 -4.32 2.97 -3.90
N PHE A 127 -3.51 3.47 -4.83
CA PHE A 127 -2.06 3.46 -4.68
C PHE A 127 -1.58 4.83 -4.26
N VAL A 128 -0.75 4.87 -3.24
CA VAL A 128 -0.12 6.10 -2.75
C VAL A 128 1.40 5.93 -2.84
N HIS A 129 2.05 6.82 -3.54
CA HIS A 129 3.50 6.78 -3.71
C HIS A 129 4.15 7.77 -2.75
N LEU A 130 5.00 7.27 -1.86
CA LEU A 130 5.77 8.13 -0.97
C LEU A 130 6.90 8.80 -1.73
N ALA A 131 6.91 10.14 -1.70
CA ALA A 131 7.95 10.95 -2.31
C ALA A 131 8.32 12.06 -1.33
N GLY A 132 9.56 12.52 -1.41
CA GLY A 132 10.08 13.59 -0.58
C GLY A 132 10.74 13.08 0.70
N ASP A 133 11.03 14.01 1.59
CA ASP A 133 11.71 13.70 2.84
C ASP A 133 10.81 12.94 3.79
N ARG A 134 11.33 11.84 4.35
CA ARG A 134 10.62 10.98 5.29
C ARG A 134 10.01 11.75 6.46
N LYS A 135 10.77 12.67 7.04
CA LYS A 135 10.33 13.43 8.21
C LYS A 135 9.18 14.36 7.86
N ILE A 136 9.25 14.97 6.69
CA ILE A 136 8.21 15.87 6.21
C ILE A 136 6.93 15.09 5.95
N VAL A 137 7.04 13.95 5.29
CA VAL A 137 5.88 13.10 4.99
C VAL A 137 5.22 12.61 6.27
N ALA A 138 6.00 12.09 7.21
CA ALA A 138 5.47 11.62 8.50
C ALA A 138 4.75 12.74 9.25
N LYS A 139 5.33 13.93 9.27
CA LYS A 139 4.75 15.09 9.93
C LYS A 139 3.40 15.48 9.32
N ARG A 140 3.28 15.39 8.01
CA ARG A 140 2.01 15.67 7.31
C ARG A 140 0.93 14.67 7.64
N VAL A 141 1.29 13.41 7.80
CA VAL A 141 0.34 12.36 8.17
C VAL A 141 -0.17 12.55 9.59
N GLU A 142 0.70 12.98 10.50
CA GLU A 142 0.32 13.27 11.89
C GLU A 142 -0.59 14.50 12.01
N ALA A 143 -0.38 15.45 11.16
CA ALA A 143 -1.21 16.66 11.16
C ALA A 143 -2.59 16.37 10.61
#